data_b9386c1e8e939007de2ccf5e749e1037
#
_entry.id   b9386c1e8e939007de2ccf5e749e1037
#
_cell.length_a   1.000
_cell.length_b   1.000
_cell.length_c   1.000
_cell.angle_alpha   90.00
_cell.angle_beta   90.00
_cell.angle_gamma   90.00
#
_symmetry.space_group_name_H-M   'P 1'
#
loop_
_entity.id
_entity.type
_entity.pdbx_description
1 polymer ?
#
loop_
_entity_poly.entity_id
_entity_poly.type
_entity_poly.pdbx_seq_one_letter_code
_entity_poly.pdbx_strand_id
1 'polypeptide(L)'
;SSFNAPKGDLIIYDEFIKQHIYNPNQFVDLMDFHKTVARFRKSVVTVMLANTINPDADIFHEFDIYDTLSEMEINDIVRISTKEGTNIGIALIGARQEIRKLNSATNRLYYGFKNPKLNSIKGGEWAYTEYPHMTRDILYEVLDNSIRINTLSNTLKVNVCRSETIGVFLFVTYASGKIFDDTIFFDANTDVTDYRTFSNFSNPVGSLINRLVNDNKVLFANNRVGRLFYNELKKL
;
A
#
# COMPACT_ATOMS: atom_id res chain seq x y z
N SER A 1 -7.88 11.49 -29.56
CA SER A 1 -7.17 10.77 -30.66
C SER A 1 -7.28 9.27 -30.40
N SER A 2 -7.93 8.53 -31.29
CA SER A 2 -8.05 7.08 -31.16
C SER A 2 -6.73 6.41 -31.52
N PHE A 3 -6.09 5.77 -30.55
CA PHE A 3 -4.94 4.90 -30.79
C PHE A 3 -5.42 3.65 -31.56
N ASN A 4 -4.78 3.34 -32.68
CA ASN A 4 -5.09 2.17 -33.47
C ASN A 4 -3.85 1.27 -33.56
N ALA A 5 -3.84 0.14 -32.85
CA ALA A 5 -2.79 -0.88 -32.92
C ALA A 5 -3.35 -2.17 -33.51
N PRO A 6 -3.60 -2.24 -34.85
CA PRO A 6 -4.30 -3.35 -35.48
C PRO A 6 -3.55 -4.70 -35.38
N LYS A 7 -2.28 -4.68 -35.04
CA LYS A 7 -1.41 -5.87 -34.93
C LYS A 7 -0.69 -5.98 -33.57
N GLY A 8 -1.03 -5.17 -32.57
CA GLY A 8 -0.44 -5.27 -31.24
C GLY A 8 -0.95 -6.49 -30.50
N ASP A 9 -0.10 -7.43 -30.17
CA ASP A 9 -0.43 -8.65 -29.41
C ASP A 9 0.16 -8.63 -28.00
N LEU A 10 1.01 -7.65 -27.70
CA LEU A 10 1.68 -7.47 -26.42
C LEU A 10 1.58 -6.02 -25.95
N ILE A 11 1.18 -5.84 -24.73
CA ILE A 11 1.24 -4.58 -23.99
C ILE A 11 2.31 -4.74 -22.93
N ILE A 12 3.26 -3.82 -22.85
CA ILE A 12 4.24 -3.78 -21.77
C ILE A 12 3.96 -2.54 -20.94
N TYR A 13 3.69 -2.73 -19.65
CA TYR A 13 3.52 -1.66 -18.68
C TYR A 13 4.70 -1.70 -17.71
N ASP A 14 5.70 -0.88 -17.97
CA ASP A 14 6.91 -0.80 -17.17
C ASP A 14 6.72 0.16 -15.99
N GLU A 15 7.38 -0.15 -14.86
CA GLU A 15 7.31 0.63 -13.62
C GLU A 15 5.87 0.91 -13.15
N PHE A 16 5.00 -0.10 -13.22
CA PHE A 16 3.59 0.07 -12.85
C PHE A 16 3.39 0.35 -11.34
N ILE A 17 4.35 0.04 -10.48
CA ILE A 17 4.36 0.40 -9.06
C ILE A 17 5.15 1.70 -8.91
N LYS A 18 4.46 2.78 -8.55
CA LYS A 18 5.07 4.09 -8.29
C LYS A 18 5.22 4.34 -6.80
N GLN A 19 6.36 4.90 -6.40
CA GLN A 19 6.74 5.08 -4.99
C GLN A 19 5.86 6.09 -4.23
N HIS A 20 5.42 7.16 -4.88
CA HIS A 20 4.79 8.30 -4.21
C HIS A 20 3.49 8.80 -4.85
N ILE A 21 3.09 8.22 -5.96
CA ILE A 21 1.92 8.68 -6.71
C ILE A 21 0.94 7.52 -6.76
N TYR A 22 -0.10 7.62 -5.93
CA TYR A 22 -1.26 6.77 -6.07
C TYR A 22 -2.13 7.32 -7.21
N ASN A 23 -2.40 6.47 -8.21
CA ASN A 23 -3.41 6.75 -9.22
C ASN A 23 -4.64 5.87 -8.91
N PRO A 24 -5.73 6.43 -8.36
CA PRO A 24 -6.90 5.66 -8.00
C PRO A 24 -7.58 4.98 -9.19
N ASN A 25 -7.30 5.44 -10.41
CA ASN A 25 -7.85 4.89 -11.64
C ASN A 25 -6.87 3.99 -12.39
N GLN A 26 -5.71 3.66 -11.81
CA GLN A 26 -4.65 2.92 -12.52
C GLN A 26 -5.13 1.60 -13.11
N PHE A 27 -5.92 0.85 -12.36
CA PHE A 27 -6.49 -0.42 -12.82
C PHE A 27 -7.48 -0.20 -13.96
N VAL A 28 -8.40 0.75 -13.82
CA VAL A 28 -9.42 1.08 -14.83
C VAL A 28 -8.74 1.56 -16.12
N ASP A 29 -7.78 2.48 -16.01
CA ASP A 29 -7.03 3.01 -17.15
C ASP A 29 -6.29 1.89 -17.90
N LEU A 30 -5.67 0.95 -17.18
CA LEU A 30 -5.00 -0.20 -17.76
C LEU A 30 -5.98 -1.13 -18.49
N MET A 31 -7.13 -1.41 -17.88
CA MET A 31 -8.16 -2.27 -18.49
C MET A 31 -8.77 -1.62 -19.73
N ASP A 32 -9.03 -0.33 -19.71
CA ASP A 32 -9.53 0.41 -20.87
C ASP A 32 -8.48 0.47 -22.00
N PHE A 33 -7.22 0.64 -21.65
CA PHE A 33 -6.14 0.58 -22.62
C PHE A 33 -6.00 -0.81 -23.24
N HIS A 34 -6.00 -1.87 -22.40
CA HIS A 34 -6.00 -3.27 -22.86
C HIS A 34 -7.17 -3.54 -23.81
N LYS A 35 -8.39 -3.16 -23.44
CA LYS A 35 -9.60 -3.29 -24.25
C LYS A 35 -9.48 -2.57 -25.60
N THR A 36 -8.89 -1.37 -25.58
CA THR A 36 -8.68 -0.57 -26.78
C THR A 36 -7.69 -1.24 -27.74
N VAL A 37 -6.60 -1.80 -27.23
CA VAL A 37 -5.61 -2.54 -28.03
C VAL A 37 -6.18 -3.87 -28.48
N ALA A 38 -6.82 -4.61 -27.62
CA ALA A 38 -7.34 -5.95 -27.90
C ALA A 38 -8.45 -5.95 -28.96
N ARG A 39 -9.38 -5.00 -28.92
CA ARG A 39 -10.48 -4.87 -29.90
C ARG A 39 -11.11 -6.24 -30.28
N PHE A 40 -11.56 -6.97 -29.27
CA PHE A 40 -12.13 -8.34 -29.42
C PHE A 40 -11.14 -9.46 -29.76
N ARG A 41 -9.84 -9.19 -29.87
CA ARG A 41 -8.83 -10.25 -30.00
C ARG A 41 -8.59 -10.90 -28.63
N LYS A 42 -8.51 -12.24 -28.61
CA LYS A 42 -8.28 -13.01 -27.38
C LYS A 42 -6.79 -13.26 -27.09
N SER A 43 -5.90 -12.90 -28.03
CA SER A 43 -4.47 -13.21 -27.97
C SER A 43 -3.61 -12.10 -27.37
N VAL A 44 -4.18 -10.94 -27.01
CA VAL A 44 -3.41 -9.83 -26.46
C VAL A 44 -3.03 -10.12 -25.02
N VAL A 45 -1.75 -10.02 -24.73
CA VAL A 45 -1.18 -10.22 -23.40
C VAL A 45 -0.68 -8.88 -22.84
N THR A 46 -0.95 -8.61 -21.57
CA THR A 46 -0.34 -7.50 -20.84
C THR A 46 0.72 -8.03 -19.90
N VAL A 47 1.95 -7.53 -20.05
CA VAL A 47 3.07 -7.79 -19.14
C VAL A 47 3.31 -6.52 -18.32
N MET A 48 3.26 -6.67 -17.02
CA MET A 48 3.49 -5.58 -16.07
C MET A 48 4.82 -5.83 -15.37
N LEU A 49 5.70 -4.82 -15.39
CA LEU A 49 7.04 -4.91 -14.82
C LEU A 49 7.18 -3.88 -13.68
N ALA A 50 7.79 -4.29 -12.59
CA ALA A 50 8.17 -3.40 -11.50
C ALA A 50 9.51 -3.80 -10.91
N ASN A 51 10.35 -2.81 -10.59
CA ASN A 51 11.67 -3.02 -10.00
C ASN A 51 11.61 -3.29 -8.50
N THR A 52 10.52 -2.91 -7.86
CA THR A 52 10.31 -3.10 -6.42
C THR A 52 8.90 -3.60 -6.20
N ILE A 53 8.77 -4.58 -5.35
CA ILE A 53 7.48 -5.09 -4.95
C ILE A 53 7.10 -4.38 -3.67
N ASN A 54 6.10 -3.50 -3.78
CA ASN A 54 5.30 -3.11 -2.64
C ASN A 54 4.04 -3.99 -2.66
N PRO A 55 3.96 -5.04 -1.83
CA PRO A 55 2.81 -5.94 -1.84
C PRO A 55 1.52 -5.22 -1.48
N ASP A 56 1.61 -4.07 -0.79
CA ASP A 56 0.46 -3.25 -0.43
C ASP A 56 0.02 -2.27 -1.53
N ALA A 57 0.56 -2.37 -2.75
CA ALA A 57 0.11 -1.54 -3.85
C ALA A 57 -1.35 -1.84 -4.18
N ASP A 58 -2.16 -0.79 -4.29
CA ASP A 58 -3.61 -0.92 -4.50
C ASP A 58 -3.97 -1.75 -5.72
N ILE A 59 -3.16 -1.69 -6.77
CA ILE A 59 -3.35 -2.46 -8.00
C ILE A 59 -3.36 -3.97 -7.76
N PHE A 60 -2.66 -4.49 -6.77
CA PHE A 60 -2.68 -5.92 -6.43
C PHE A 60 -3.98 -6.34 -5.77
N HIS A 61 -4.63 -5.43 -5.03
CA HIS A 61 -5.96 -5.66 -4.49
C HIS A 61 -7.03 -5.59 -5.58
N GLU A 62 -6.87 -4.68 -6.54
CA GLU A 62 -7.78 -4.58 -7.69
C GLU A 62 -7.73 -5.83 -8.59
N PHE A 63 -6.57 -6.47 -8.70
CA PHE A 63 -6.41 -7.75 -9.38
C PHE A 63 -6.76 -8.97 -8.52
N ASP A 64 -7.10 -8.80 -7.25
CA ASP A 64 -7.37 -9.88 -6.27
C ASP A 64 -6.20 -10.87 -6.13
N ILE A 65 -4.96 -10.36 -6.19
CA ILE A 65 -3.73 -11.18 -6.12
C ILE A 65 -2.87 -10.89 -4.89
N TYR A 66 -3.34 -10.02 -4.00
CA TYR A 66 -2.59 -9.59 -2.82
C TYR A 66 -2.20 -10.76 -1.92
N ASP A 67 -3.15 -11.64 -1.58
CA ASP A 67 -2.90 -12.78 -0.69
C ASP A 67 -1.86 -13.72 -1.29
N THR A 68 -1.97 -14.00 -2.58
CA THR A 68 -0.98 -14.83 -3.30
C THR A 68 0.41 -14.20 -3.28
N LEU A 69 0.50 -12.89 -3.53
CA LEU A 69 1.78 -12.17 -3.51
C LEU A 69 2.42 -12.17 -2.13
N SER A 70 1.62 -12.09 -1.06
CA SER A 70 2.13 -12.07 0.33
C SER A 70 2.73 -13.41 0.76
N GLU A 71 2.37 -14.51 0.10
CA GLU A 71 2.86 -15.87 0.36
C GLU A 71 4.03 -16.27 -0.56
N MET A 72 4.32 -15.48 -1.61
CA MET A 72 5.39 -15.82 -2.57
C MET A 72 6.78 -15.53 -2.01
N GLU A 73 7.71 -16.43 -2.33
CA GLU A 73 9.14 -16.25 -2.09
C GLU A 73 9.88 -15.81 -3.37
N ILE A 74 11.10 -15.30 -3.20
CA ILE A 74 11.95 -14.91 -4.33
C ILE A 74 12.24 -16.12 -5.23
N ASN A 75 12.01 -15.95 -6.53
CA ASN A 75 12.07 -16.89 -7.64
C ASN A 75 10.83 -17.79 -7.78
N ASP A 76 9.77 -17.52 -7.06
CA ASP A 76 8.49 -18.16 -7.29
C ASP A 76 7.82 -17.69 -8.58
N ILE A 77 7.13 -18.62 -9.22
CA ILE A 77 6.25 -18.36 -10.36
C ILE A 77 4.91 -19.01 -10.07
N VAL A 78 3.88 -18.20 -9.95
CA VAL A 78 2.52 -18.65 -9.66
C VAL A 78 1.59 -18.31 -10.82
N ARG A 79 0.64 -19.18 -11.10
CA ARG A 79 -0.46 -18.93 -12.05
C ARG A 79 -1.78 -18.99 -11.32
N ILE A 80 -2.59 -17.99 -11.55
CA ILE A 80 -3.92 -17.85 -10.96
C ILE A 80 -4.93 -17.73 -12.09
N SER A 81 -6.09 -18.34 -11.91
CA SER A 81 -7.25 -18.11 -12.77
C SER A 81 -8.33 -17.44 -11.96
N THR A 82 -8.79 -16.27 -12.41
CA THR A 82 -9.91 -15.59 -11.78
C THR A 82 -11.21 -16.37 -12.00
N LYS A 83 -12.23 -16.09 -11.20
CA LYS A 83 -13.56 -16.72 -11.35
C LYS A 83 -14.18 -16.47 -12.73
N GLU A 84 -13.84 -15.34 -13.34
CA GLU A 84 -14.29 -14.92 -14.66
C GLU A 84 -13.45 -15.50 -15.81
N GLY A 85 -12.44 -16.34 -15.48
CA GLY A 85 -11.63 -17.06 -16.46
C GLY A 85 -10.43 -16.27 -17.00
N THR A 86 -10.01 -15.18 -16.35
CA THR A 86 -8.77 -14.49 -16.68
C THR A 86 -7.59 -15.22 -16.05
N ASN A 87 -6.54 -15.49 -16.82
CA ASN A 87 -5.31 -16.09 -16.34
C ASN A 87 -4.28 -15.01 -16.02
N ILE A 88 -3.76 -15.03 -14.80
CA ILE A 88 -2.72 -14.12 -14.32
C ILE A 88 -1.49 -14.97 -13.96
N GLY A 89 -0.33 -14.60 -14.52
CA GLY A 89 0.95 -15.16 -14.13
C GLY A 89 1.74 -14.15 -13.32
N ILE A 90 2.28 -14.56 -12.18
CA ILE A 90 3.10 -13.74 -11.30
C ILE A 90 4.47 -14.39 -11.20
N ALA A 91 5.53 -13.62 -11.43
CA ALA A 91 6.90 -14.06 -11.22
C ALA A 91 7.61 -13.07 -10.30
N LEU A 92 8.11 -13.57 -9.18
CA LEU A 92 8.90 -12.80 -8.22
C LEU A 92 10.39 -13.10 -8.45
N ILE A 93 11.10 -12.18 -9.12
CA ILE A 93 12.47 -12.42 -9.56
C ILE A 93 13.44 -11.69 -8.65
N GLY A 94 14.32 -12.43 -7.95
CA GLY A 94 15.42 -11.86 -7.16
C GLY A 94 16.58 -11.39 -8.04
N ALA A 95 17.09 -10.17 -7.80
CA ALA A 95 18.31 -9.71 -8.43
C ALA A 95 19.51 -10.53 -7.95
N ARG A 96 20.30 -11.08 -8.88
CA ARG A 96 21.55 -11.80 -8.55
C ARG A 96 22.56 -10.82 -7.93
N GLN A 97 23.34 -11.28 -6.95
CA GLN A 97 24.38 -10.46 -6.31
C GLN A 97 25.40 -9.88 -7.31
N GLU A 98 25.65 -10.57 -8.40
CA GLU A 98 26.54 -10.12 -9.48
C GLU A 98 26.00 -8.89 -10.21
N ILE A 99 24.69 -8.81 -10.44
CA ILE A 99 24.05 -7.62 -11.03
C ILE A 99 24.14 -6.45 -10.05
N ARG A 100 24.01 -6.69 -8.74
CA ARG A 100 24.20 -5.66 -7.71
C ARG A 100 25.63 -5.09 -7.71
N LYS A 101 26.66 -5.95 -7.90
CA LYS A 101 28.06 -5.50 -8.04
C LYS A 101 28.30 -4.71 -9.31
N LEU A 102 27.77 -5.15 -10.45
CA LEU A 102 27.87 -4.43 -11.72
C LEU A 102 27.18 -3.06 -11.62
N ASN A 103 25.98 -3.01 -11.07
CA ASN A 103 25.25 -1.76 -10.85
C ASN A 103 26.01 -0.80 -9.95
N SER A 104 26.71 -1.29 -8.91
CA SER A 104 27.52 -0.44 -8.04
C SER A 104 28.72 0.20 -8.76
N ALA A 105 29.35 -0.52 -9.68
CA ALA A 105 30.47 0.00 -10.49
C ALA A 105 29.98 1.01 -11.54
N THR A 106 28.88 0.71 -12.22
CA THR A 106 28.24 1.60 -13.21
C THR A 106 27.69 2.86 -12.53
N ASN A 107 27.12 2.72 -11.34
CA ASN A 107 26.60 3.83 -10.56
C ASN A 107 27.68 4.79 -10.03
N ARG A 108 28.91 4.32 -9.82
CA ARG A 108 30.06 5.18 -9.52
C ARG A 108 30.43 6.08 -10.72
N LEU A 109 30.25 5.58 -11.93
CA LEU A 109 30.52 6.32 -13.16
C LEU A 109 29.47 7.44 -13.42
N TYR A 110 28.20 7.16 -13.15
CA TYR A 110 27.11 8.08 -13.48
C TYR A 110 26.69 8.98 -12.32
N TYR A 111 26.85 8.53 -11.07
CA TYR A 111 26.37 9.25 -9.89
C TYR A 111 27.49 9.38 -8.85
N GLY A 112 28.51 10.17 -9.13
CA GLY A 112 29.67 10.39 -8.25
C GLY A 112 29.35 11.07 -6.89
N PHE A 113 28.08 11.22 -6.52
CA PHE A 113 27.61 11.88 -5.30
C PHE A 113 27.45 10.91 -4.14
N LYS A 114 27.91 11.31 -2.94
CA LYS A 114 27.70 10.57 -1.69
C LYS A 114 26.37 10.95 -1.02
N ASN A 115 25.26 10.87 -1.75
CA ASN A 115 23.95 11.16 -1.18
C ASN A 115 23.20 9.85 -0.85
N PRO A 116 22.85 9.58 0.43
CA PRO A 116 22.11 8.37 0.80
C PRO A 116 20.80 8.19 0.03
N LYS A 117 20.12 9.29 -0.34
CA LYS A 117 18.89 9.26 -1.14
C LYS A 117 19.08 8.68 -2.55
N LEU A 118 20.33 8.65 -3.05
CA LEU A 118 20.64 8.06 -4.34
C LEU A 118 20.87 6.53 -4.25
N ASN A 119 20.92 5.95 -3.06
CA ASN A 119 21.17 4.51 -2.91
C ASN A 119 19.98 3.71 -3.47
N SER A 120 18.76 4.16 -3.29
CA SER A 120 17.56 3.54 -3.86
C SER A 120 17.57 3.60 -5.40
N ILE A 121 17.97 4.75 -5.96
CA ILE A 121 18.08 4.93 -7.43
C ILE A 121 19.22 4.06 -7.98
N LYS A 122 20.36 4.02 -7.28
CA LYS A 122 21.56 3.28 -7.69
C LYS A 122 21.36 1.76 -7.68
N GLY A 123 20.52 1.25 -6.78
CA GLY A 123 20.23 -0.18 -6.67
C GLY A 123 19.06 -0.64 -7.56
N GLY A 124 18.33 0.28 -8.19
CA GLY A 124 17.04 -0.02 -8.80
C GLY A 124 16.00 -0.44 -7.73
N GLU A 125 16.33 -0.26 -6.47
CA GLU A 125 15.48 -0.57 -5.33
C GLU A 125 14.92 0.74 -4.78
N TRP A 126 13.62 0.87 -4.75
CA TRP A 126 12.93 1.98 -4.10
C TRP A 126 12.94 1.74 -2.59
N ALA A 127 13.13 2.80 -1.81
CA ALA A 127 13.03 2.69 -0.35
C ALA A 127 11.60 2.29 0.02
N TYR A 128 11.44 1.09 0.55
CA TYR A 128 10.18 0.63 1.12
C TYR A 128 10.06 1.17 2.54
N THR A 129 8.95 1.83 2.84
CA THR A 129 8.66 2.27 4.21
C THR A 129 7.98 1.13 4.94
N GLU A 130 8.70 0.50 5.84
CA GLU A 130 8.13 -0.51 6.72
C GLU A 130 7.54 0.17 7.95
N TYR A 131 6.29 -0.15 8.24
CA TYR A 131 5.60 0.34 9.44
C TYR A 131 5.62 -0.73 10.54
N PRO A 132 5.69 -0.36 11.83
CA PRO A 132 5.68 -1.32 12.92
C PRO A 132 4.43 -2.19 12.91
N HIS A 133 4.59 -3.50 12.87
CA HIS A 133 3.48 -4.44 12.84
C HIS A 133 3.18 -5.01 14.22
N MET A 134 1.90 -5.33 14.46
CA MET A 134 1.49 -6.13 15.59
C MET A 134 1.99 -7.56 15.39
N THR A 135 2.76 -8.09 16.36
CA THR A 135 3.22 -9.46 16.36
C THR A 135 2.41 -10.32 17.32
N ARG A 136 2.35 -11.65 17.10
CA ARG A 136 1.51 -12.56 17.88
C ARG A 136 1.96 -12.75 19.34
N ASP A 137 3.20 -12.41 19.63
CA ASP A 137 3.81 -12.47 20.96
C ASP A 137 3.45 -11.28 21.86
N ILE A 138 2.89 -10.20 21.30
CA ILE A 138 2.43 -9.05 22.06
C ILE A 138 1.05 -9.35 22.67
N LEU A 139 1.02 -9.64 23.96
CA LEU A 139 -0.23 -9.73 24.71
C LEU A 139 -0.69 -8.33 25.09
N TYR A 140 -1.96 -8.02 24.82
CA TYR A 140 -2.55 -6.70 25.08
C TYR A 140 -4.04 -6.78 25.44
N GLU A 141 -4.49 -5.78 26.15
CA GLU A 141 -5.92 -5.47 26.36
C GLU A 141 -6.34 -4.28 25.53
N VAL A 142 -7.58 -4.26 25.06
CA VAL A 142 -8.16 -3.11 24.36
C VAL A 142 -8.87 -2.23 25.37
N LEU A 143 -8.39 -0.99 25.53
CA LEU A 143 -8.96 0.00 26.44
C LEU A 143 -10.10 0.79 25.77
N ASP A 144 -9.93 1.11 24.47
CA ASP A 144 -10.92 1.80 23.67
C ASP A 144 -10.84 1.32 22.22
N ASN A 145 -12.00 1.13 21.58
CA ASN A 145 -12.12 0.72 20.20
C ASN A 145 -13.17 1.54 19.42
N SER A 146 -13.58 2.68 19.97
CA SER A 146 -14.62 3.55 19.42
C SER A 146 -14.10 4.50 18.33
N ILE A 147 -12.79 4.56 18.08
CA ILE A 147 -12.17 5.53 17.20
C ILE A 147 -12.11 5.00 15.76
N ARG A 148 -12.52 5.84 14.82
CA ARG A 148 -12.46 5.60 13.36
C ARG A 148 -11.80 6.77 12.65
N ILE A 149 -11.02 6.46 11.62
CA ILE A 149 -10.45 7.45 10.69
C ILE A 149 -10.93 7.09 9.29
N ASN A 150 -11.69 7.98 8.69
CA ASN A 150 -12.13 7.82 7.31
C ASN A 150 -11.01 8.18 6.35
N THR A 151 -10.83 7.36 5.35
CA THR A 151 -9.93 7.60 4.22
C THR A 151 -10.76 7.64 2.94
N LEU A 152 -10.16 8.03 1.83
CA LEU A 152 -10.89 8.11 0.55
C LEU A 152 -11.55 6.78 0.12
N SER A 153 -10.98 5.65 0.50
CA SER A 153 -11.43 4.33 0.04
C SER A 153 -11.84 3.37 1.17
N ASN A 154 -11.48 3.67 2.42
CA ASN A 154 -11.68 2.77 3.55
C ASN A 154 -11.89 3.55 4.84
N THR A 155 -12.37 2.85 5.87
CA THR A 155 -12.36 3.34 7.24
C THR A 155 -11.36 2.53 8.07
N LEU A 156 -10.47 3.21 8.77
CA LEU A 156 -9.56 2.60 9.72
C LEU A 156 -10.16 2.58 11.12
N LYS A 157 -9.93 1.50 11.84
CA LYS A 157 -10.24 1.36 13.26
C LYS A 157 -8.96 1.59 14.06
N VAL A 158 -9.00 2.53 15.00
CA VAL A 158 -7.90 2.83 15.90
C VAL A 158 -8.27 2.33 17.29
N ASN A 159 -7.59 1.28 17.75
CA ASN A 159 -7.78 0.74 19.10
C ASN A 159 -6.71 1.36 20.02
N VAL A 160 -7.12 1.87 21.16
CA VAL A 160 -6.20 2.21 22.26
C VAL A 160 -5.97 0.94 23.06
N CYS A 161 -4.75 0.47 23.11
CA CYS A 161 -4.38 -0.79 23.74
C CYS A 161 -3.36 -0.57 24.86
N ARG A 162 -3.28 -1.54 25.78
CA ARG A 162 -2.24 -1.62 26.81
C ARG A 162 -1.58 -2.98 26.79
N SER A 163 -0.25 -2.98 26.86
CA SER A 163 0.58 -4.17 27.04
C SER A 163 1.56 -3.95 28.20
N GLU A 164 1.97 -5.02 28.88
CA GLU A 164 2.99 -4.93 29.93
C GLU A 164 4.36 -4.50 29.36
N THR A 165 4.66 -4.86 28.12
CA THR A 165 5.96 -4.58 27.49
C THR A 165 6.03 -3.21 26.82
N ILE A 166 4.94 -2.73 26.22
CA ILE A 166 4.92 -1.50 25.42
C ILE A 166 4.29 -0.33 26.19
N GLY A 167 3.46 -0.64 27.20
CA GLY A 167 2.58 0.31 27.85
C GLY A 167 1.34 0.61 27.01
N VAL A 168 0.87 1.88 27.02
CA VAL A 168 -0.27 2.30 26.20
C VAL A 168 0.20 2.60 24.78
N PHE A 169 -0.51 2.06 23.78
CA PHE A 169 -0.19 2.22 22.35
C PHE A 169 -1.46 2.17 21.50
N LEU A 170 -1.33 2.57 20.23
CA LEU A 170 -2.39 2.43 19.23
C LEU A 170 -2.17 1.16 18.40
N PHE A 171 -3.24 0.41 18.21
CA PHE A 171 -3.29 -0.65 17.22
C PHE A 171 -4.30 -0.31 16.13
N VAL A 172 -3.82 -0.12 14.90
CA VAL A 172 -4.63 0.33 13.76
C VAL A 172 -4.89 -0.83 12.81
N THR A 173 -6.17 -1.00 12.47
CA THR A 173 -6.65 -2.04 11.55
C THR A 173 -7.65 -1.44 10.57
N TYR A 174 -8.08 -2.21 9.58
CA TYR A 174 -9.30 -1.88 8.86
C TYR A 174 -10.50 -1.98 9.78
N ALA A 175 -11.45 -1.07 9.61
CA ALA A 175 -12.70 -1.14 10.37
C ALA A 175 -13.52 -2.33 9.87
N SER A 176 -13.89 -3.20 10.81
CA SER A 176 -14.84 -4.29 10.61
C SER A 176 -15.84 -4.31 11.74
N GLY A 177 -17.07 -4.73 11.48
CA GLY A 177 -18.10 -4.91 12.50
C GLY A 177 -19.01 -3.70 12.69
N LYS A 178 -19.78 -3.72 13.78
CA LYS A 178 -20.80 -2.71 14.08
C LYS A 178 -20.16 -1.37 14.48
N ILE A 179 -20.80 -0.28 14.07
CA ILE A 179 -20.56 1.07 14.56
C ILE A 179 -21.42 1.22 15.82
N PHE A 180 -20.83 1.67 16.90
CA PHE A 180 -21.51 1.94 18.15
C PHE A 180 -21.89 3.42 18.28
N ASP A 181 -22.86 3.74 19.14
CA ASP A 181 -23.34 5.12 19.32
C ASP A 181 -22.28 6.09 19.86
N ASP A 182 -21.23 5.57 20.52
CA ASP A 182 -20.11 6.33 21.06
C ASP A 182 -18.90 6.43 20.11
N THR A 183 -19.06 5.96 18.86
CA THR A 183 -17.96 5.99 17.88
C THR A 183 -17.60 7.42 17.50
N ILE A 184 -16.31 7.73 17.60
CA ILE A 184 -15.71 9.01 17.20
C ILE A 184 -15.06 8.85 15.84
N PHE A 185 -15.39 9.75 14.91
CA PHE A 185 -14.84 9.75 13.56
C PHE A 185 -13.87 10.92 13.36
N PHE A 186 -12.78 10.65 12.66
CA PHE A 186 -11.89 11.67 12.09
C PHE A 186 -11.97 11.58 10.57
N ASP A 187 -12.26 12.72 9.94
CA ASP A 187 -12.41 12.81 8.49
C ASP A 187 -12.01 14.21 8.01
N ALA A 188 -10.92 14.29 7.27
CA ALA A 188 -10.38 15.55 6.76
C ALA A 188 -11.22 16.19 5.64
N ASN A 189 -12.14 15.42 5.04
CA ASN A 189 -12.86 15.83 3.83
C ASN A 189 -14.33 16.19 4.09
N THR A 190 -14.82 16.12 5.34
CA THR A 190 -16.26 16.35 5.62
C THR A 190 -16.55 17.77 6.06
N ASP A 191 -17.61 18.34 5.47
CA ASP A 191 -18.42 19.36 6.12
C ASP A 191 -19.11 18.71 7.32
N VAL A 192 -18.52 18.91 8.50
CA VAL A 192 -18.88 18.20 9.74
C VAL A 192 -20.30 18.56 10.14
N THR A 193 -21.25 17.68 9.86
CA THR A 193 -22.65 17.79 10.31
C THR A 193 -22.95 16.98 11.56
N ASP A 194 -22.10 15.99 11.88
CA ASP A 194 -22.23 15.13 13.07
C ASP A 194 -21.25 15.59 14.16
N TYR A 195 -21.76 15.84 15.38
CA TYR A 195 -20.97 16.24 16.54
C TYR A 195 -19.88 15.23 16.97
N ARG A 196 -19.89 14.02 16.44
CA ARG A 196 -18.90 12.97 16.67
C ARG A 196 -17.83 12.87 15.58
N THR A 197 -17.94 13.69 14.53
CA THR A 197 -16.99 13.73 13.43
C THR A 197 -16.13 14.98 13.54
N PHE A 198 -14.82 14.80 13.53
CA PHE A 198 -13.82 15.86 13.67
C PHE A 198 -12.95 15.92 12.42
N SER A 199 -12.77 17.14 11.90
CA SER A 199 -11.86 17.37 10.76
C SER A 199 -10.39 17.58 11.18
N ASN A 200 -10.09 17.53 12.49
CA ASN A 200 -8.74 17.69 13.04
C ASN A 200 -8.62 17.03 14.41
N PHE A 201 -7.42 17.00 14.96
CA PHE A 201 -7.11 16.42 16.26
C PHE A 201 -7.18 17.40 17.44
N SER A 202 -8.01 18.42 17.39
CA SER A 202 -8.12 19.45 18.45
C SER A 202 -8.87 18.99 19.72
N ASN A 203 -9.44 17.78 19.71
CA ASN A 203 -10.15 17.20 20.85
C ASN A 203 -9.22 16.31 21.71
N PRO A 204 -9.64 15.90 22.93
CA PRO A 204 -8.82 15.05 23.81
C PRO A 204 -8.38 13.72 23.19
N VAL A 205 -9.23 13.09 22.39
CA VAL A 205 -8.93 11.82 21.71
C VAL A 205 -7.89 12.04 20.61
N GLY A 206 -8.03 13.10 19.83
CA GLY A 206 -7.03 13.50 18.83
C GLY A 206 -5.68 13.84 19.46
N SER A 207 -5.69 14.52 20.60
CA SER A 207 -4.47 14.81 21.36
C SER A 207 -3.78 13.54 21.87
N LEU A 208 -4.54 12.52 22.28
CA LEU A 208 -4.00 11.22 22.66
C LEU A 208 -3.37 10.51 21.45
N ILE A 209 -4.05 10.50 20.29
CA ILE A 209 -3.52 9.92 19.05
C ILE A 209 -2.19 10.60 18.70
N ASN A 210 -2.16 11.93 18.62
CA ASN A 210 -0.97 12.68 18.29
C ASN A 210 0.20 12.40 19.24
N ARG A 211 -0.06 12.32 20.54
CA ARG A 211 0.96 11.99 21.53
C ARG A 211 1.55 10.60 21.26
N LEU A 212 0.70 9.57 21.09
CA LEU A 212 1.17 8.21 20.89
C LEU A 212 1.88 8.03 19.53
N VAL A 213 1.48 8.77 18.50
CA VAL A 213 2.20 8.84 17.23
C VAL A 213 3.59 9.44 17.40
N ASN A 214 3.70 10.57 18.07
CA ASN A 214 5.00 11.23 18.32
C ASN A 214 5.92 10.37 19.20
N ASP A 215 5.37 9.59 20.11
CA ASP A 215 6.11 8.63 20.94
C ASP A 215 6.49 7.34 20.20
N ASN A 216 6.17 7.20 18.90
CA ASN A 216 6.33 5.98 18.08
C ASN A 216 5.61 4.76 18.68
N LYS A 217 4.49 4.97 19.35
CA LYS A 217 3.66 3.93 19.98
C LYS A 217 2.45 3.59 19.14
N VAL A 218 2.69 3.24 17.88
CA VAL A 218 1.64 2.81 16.94
C VAL A 218 2.06 1.52 16.27
N LEU A 219 1.21 0.51 16.32
CA LEU A 219 1.36 -0.75 15.61
C LEU A 219 0.23 -0.93 14.61
N PHE A 220 0.51 -1.60 13.51
CA PHE A 220 -0.41 -1.76 12.39
C PHE A 220 -0.69 -3.23 12.12
N ALA A 221 -1.88 -3.54 11.60
CA ALA A 221 -2.21 -4.88 11.16
C ALA A 221 -1.36 -5.32 9.96
N ASN A 222 -1.07 -4.36 9.08
CA ASN A 222 -0.18 -4.54 7.93
C ASN A 222 0.34 -3.18 7.45
N ASN A 223 1.25 -3.21 6.50
CA ASN A 223 1.92 -2.02 5.97
C ASN A 223 0.99 -1.06 5.24
N ARG A 224 -0.04 -1.59 4.55
CA ARG A 224 -1.06 -0.76 3.87
C ARG A 224 -1.84 0.10 4.87
N VAL A 225 -2.26 -0.50 5.99
CA VAL A 225 -2.92 0.23 7.08
C VAL A 225 -2.04 1.34 7.61
N GLY A 226 -0.74 1.05 7.82
CA GLY A 226 0.24 2.05 8.26
C GLY A 226 0.36 3.23 7.28
N ARG A 227 0.46 2.94 6.00
CA ARG A 227 0.51 3.96 4.94
C ARG A 227 -0.76 4.83 4.92
N LEU A 228 -1.93 4.21 4.92
CA LEU A 228 -3.21 4.92 4.92
C LEU A 228 -3.34 5.80 6.17
N PHE A 229 -3.03 5.27 7.34
CA PHE A 229 -3.08 6.00 8.59
C PHE A 229 -2.22 7.26 8.55
N TYR A 230 -0.93 7.16 8.19
CA TYR A 230 -0.05 8.32 8.12
C TYR A 230 -0.40 9.31 7.00
N ASN A 231 -1.00 8.85 5.92
CA ASN A 231 -1.49 9.75 4.87
C ASN A 231 -2.68 10.59 5.35
N GLU A 232 -3.59 10.01 6.12
CA GLU A 232 -4.72 10.76 6.67
C GLU A 232 -4.28 11.67 7.85
N LEU A 233 -3.34 11.24 8.69
CA LEU A 233 -2.78 12.09 9.75
C LEU A 233 -2.19 13.41 9.24
N LYS A 234 -1.65 13.43 8.02
CA LYS A 234 -1.11 14.65 7.41
C LYS A 234 -2.18 15.63 6.96
N LYS A 235 -3.43 15.19 6.86
CA LYS A 235 -4.57 16.00 6.42
C LYS A 235 -5.39 16.51 7.61
N LEU A 236 -5.38 15.78 8.72
CA LEU A 236 -6.05 16.11 9.99
C LEU A 236 -5.18 16.99 10.86
#